data_2a611cf660906b9ed264b48ddca6eb6d
#
_entry.id   2a611cf660906b9ed264b48ddca6eb6d
#
_cell.length_a   1.000
_cell.length_b   1.000
_cell.length_c   1.000
_cell.angle_alpha   90.00
_cell.angle_beta   90.00
_cell.angle_gamma   90.00
#
_symmetry.space_group_name_H-M   'P 1'
#
loop_
_entity.id
_entity.type
_entity.pdbx_description
1 polymer ?
#
loop_
_entity_poly.entity_id
_entity_poly.type
_entity_poly.pdbx_seq_one_letter_code
_entity_poly.pdbx_strand_id
1 'polypeptide(L)'
;MATSALRTRPAWASLKKHYQTMRRVHLRQLFDKDRERGERMAVEAAGIYFDYSKNRITDETLKLLLQLAEESGLRDRIDAMFRGDKINVSEKRAVLHVALRAPRGASILHDGQNVVPEVHAVLDKMAAFADRLRGEIGRAHV
;
A
#
# COMPACT_ATOMS: atom_id res chain seq x y z
N MET A 1 15.10 13.36 5.92
CA MET A 1 14.67 14.74 5.57
C MET A 1 13.32 15.02 6.21
N ALA A 2 13.14 16.18 6.84
CA ALA A 2 11.85 16.58 7.40
C ALA A 2 10.87 16.84 6.25
N THR A 3 9.83 16.04 6.15
CA THR A 3 8.79 16.23 5.13
C THR A 3 7.90 17.39 5.57
N SER A 4 7.67 18.37 4.69
CA SER A 4 6.75 19.49 4.97
C SER A 4 5.37 18.97 5.39
N ALA A 5 4.69 19.69 6.28
CA ALA A 5 3.37 19.27 6.74
C ALA A 5 2.42 19.11 5.55
N LEU A 6 1.58 18.08 5.55
CA LEU A 6 0.65 17.78 4.45
C LEU A 6 -0.15 19.02 3.99
N ARG A 7 -0.65 19.79 4.95
CA ARG A 7 -1.53 20.95 4.67
C ARG A 7 -0.82 22.14 4.03
N THR A 8 0.51 22.17 4.03
CA THR A 8 1.31 23.27 3.41
C THR A 8 1.70 22.96 1.97
N ARG A 9 1.37 21.77 1.46
CA ARG A 9 1.72 21.36 0.10
C ARG A 9 0.76 21.97 -0.92
N PRO A 10 1.27 22.47 -2.08
CA PRO A 10 0.45 23.02 -3.14
C PRO A 10 -0.62 22.06 -3.67
N ALA A 11 -0.26 20.78 -3.88
CA ALA A 11 -1.21 19.77 -4.33
C ALA A 11 -2.35 19.53 -3.34
N TRP A 12 -2.09 19.61 -2.02
CA TRP A 12 -3.14 19.54 -1.00
C TRP A 12 -4.13 20.70 -1.12
N ALA A 13 -3.64 21.92 -1.30
CA ALA A 13 -4.49 23.10 -1.48
C ALA A 13 -5.37 22.96 -2.75
N SER A 14 -4.76 22.48 -3.85
CA SER A 14 -5.46 22.23 -5.11
C SER A 14 -6.53 21.13 -4.97
N LEU A 15 -6.22 20.02 -4.30
CA LEU A 15 -7.19 18.96 -4.00
C LEU A 15 -8.35 19.47 -3.14
N LYS A 16 -8.07 20.29 -2.13
CA LYS A 16 -9.11 20.89 -1.29
C LYS A 16 -10.05 21.80 -2.11
N LYS A 17 -9.51 22.55 -3.07
CA LYS A 17 -10.31 23.38 -3.99
C LYS A 17 -11.12 22.48 -4.93
N HIS A 18 -10.48 21.48 -5.53
CA HIS A 18 -11.11 20.52 -6.45
C HIS A 18 -12.25 19.74 -5.78
N TYR A 19 -12.10 19.37 -4.51
CA TYR A 19 -13.13 18.69 -3.72
C TYR A 19 -14.45 19.49 -3.67
N GLN A 20 -14.42 20.84 -3.63
CA GLN A 20 -15.63 21.64 -3.60
C GLN A 20 -16.51 21.43 -4.85
N THR A 21 -15.90 21.12 -5.99
CA THR A 21 -16.58 20.74 -7.22
C THR A 21 -17.05 19.30 -7.16
N MET A 22 -16.13 18.38 -6.81
CA MET A 22 -16.37 16.93 -6.86
C MET A 22 -17.40 16.44 -5.83
N ARG A 23 -17.53 17.09 -4.68
CA ARG A 23 -18.48 16.69 -3.62
C ARG A 23 -19.95 16.70 -4.07
N ARG A 24 -20.27 17.44 -5.15
CA ARG A 24 -21.62 17.59 -5.71
C ARG A 24 -21.86 16.69 -6.93
N VAL A 25 -20.82 16.03 -7.42
CA VAL A 25 -20.91 15.18 -8.62
C VAL A 25 -21.44 13.80 -8.22
N HIS A 26 -22.49 13.35 -8.88
CA HIS A 26 -22.99 11.98 -8.72
C HIS A 26 -22.24 11.03 -9.66
N LEU A 27 -21.97 9.80 -9.19
CA LEU A 27 -21.22 8.81 -9.96
C LEU A 27 -21.85 8.54 -11.35
N ARG A 28 -23.18 8.48 -11.43
CA ARG A 28 -23.90 8.31 -12.70
C ARG A 28 -23.50 9.36 -13.74
N GLN A 29 -23.38 10.62 -13.33
CA GLN A 29 -22.97 11.71 -14.23
C GLN A 29 -21.57 11.52 -14.80
N LEU A 30 -20.67 10.84 -14.06
CA LEU A 30 -19.32 10.52 -14.53
C LEU A 30 -19.37 9.44 -15.62
N PHE A 31 -20.23 8.43 -15.48
CA PHE A 31 -20.43 7.40 -16.50
C PHE A 31 -21.21 7.89 -17.71
N ASP A 32 -22.20 8.77 -17.52
CA ASP A 32 -22.96 9.38 -18.61
C ASP A 32 -22.05 10.22 -19.53
N LYS A 33 -21.06 10.89 -18.95
CA LYS A 33 -20.09 11.72 -19.68
C LYS A 33 -18.95 10.93 -20.33
N ASP A 34 -18.65 9.74 -19.82
CA ASP A 34 -17.53 8.91 -20.26
C ASP A 34 -17.96 7.44 -20.22
N ARG A 35 -18.39 6.95 -21.38
CA ARG A 35 -18.88 5.56 -21.53
C ARG A 35 -17.77 4.52 -21.42
N GLU A 36 -16.52 4.92 -21.72
CA GLU A 36 -15.34 4.06 -21.62
C GLU A 36 -14.71 4.09 -20.23
N ARG A 37 -15.32 4.80 -19.29
CA ARG A 37 -14.80 5.00 -17.94
C ARG A 37 -14.44 3.69 -17.24
N GLY A 38 -15.22 2.63 -17.42
CA GLY A 38 -14.99 1.33 -16.79
C GLY A 38 -13.68 0.68 -17.25
N GLU A 39 -13.34 0.83 -18.52
CA GLU A 39 -12.11 0.29 -19.11
C GLU A 39 -10.92 1.20 -18.83
N ARG A 40 -11.11 2.51 -19.02
CA ARG A 40 -10.06 3.52 -18.89
C ARG A 40 -9.58 3.75 -17.46
N MET A 41 -10.47 3.56 -16.48
CA MET A 41 -10.15 3.70 -15.05
C MET A 41 -9.96 2.34 -14.38
N ALA A 42 -9.20 1.49 -15.05
CA ALA A 42 -8.70 0.23 -14.51
C ALA A 42 -7.21 0.12 -14.79
N VAL A 43 -6.51 -0.64 -13.97
CA VAL A 43 -5.09 -0.94 -14.14
C VAL A 43 -4.82 -2.37 -13.72
N GLU A 44 -3.99 -3.07 -14.48
CA GLU A 44 -3.51 -4.39 -14.12
C GLU A 44 -2.01 -4.33 -13.83
N ALA A 45 -1.62 -4.79 -12.63
CA ALA A 45 -0.23 -4.86 -12.24
C ALA A 45 -0.03 -5.96 -11.18
N ALA A 46 1.10 -6.66 -11.24
CA ALA A 46 1.48 -7.71 -10.30
C ALA A 46 0.40 -8.82 -10.12
N GLY A 47 -0.34 -9.15 -11.18
CA GLY A 47 -1.43 -10.13 -11.16
C GLY A 47 -2.71 -9.64 -10.48
N ILE A 48 -2.83 -8.34 -10.21
CA ILE A 48 -4.01 -7.72 -9.62
C ILE A 48 -4.66 -6.82 -10.65
N TYR A 49 -5.94 -7.04 -10.94
CA TYR A 49 -6.78 -6.11 -11.70
C TYR A 49 -7.48 -5.16 -10.72
N PHE A 50 -7.20 -3.87 -10.87
CA PHE A 50 -7.74 -2.82 -10.00
C PHE A 50 -8.65 -1.87 -10.79
N ASP A 51 -9.96 -2.01 -10.60
CA ASP A 51 -11.00 -1.12 -11.14
C ASP A 51 -11.31 -0.02 -10.13
N TYR A 52 -10.95 1.22 -10.47
CA TYR A 52 -11.25 2.42 -9.69
C TYR A 52 -12.30 3.34 -10.35
N SER A 53 -12.97 2.85 -11.40
CA SER A 53 -13.98 3.62 -12.15
C SER A 53 -15.16 4.07 -11.30
N LYS A 54 -15.48 3.31 -10.23
CA LYS A 54 -16.58 3.60 -9.29
C LYS A 54 -16.23 4.59 -8.20
N ASN A 55 -15.00 5.09 -8.14
CA ASN A 55 -14.65 6.21 -7.29
C ASN A 55 -15.13 7.53 -7.90
N ARG A 56 -15.55 8.49 -7.06
CA ARG A 56 -15.94 9.83 -7.54
C ARG A 56 -14.70 10.68 -7.82
N ILE A 57 -13.98 10.33 -8.83
CA ILE A 57 -12.75 10.98 -9.30
C ILE A 57 -12.82 11.27 -10.79
N THR A 58 -12.04 12.20 -11.24
CA THR A 58 -11.80 12.54 -12.65
C THR A 58 -10.30 12.46 -12.93
N ASP A 59 -9.89 12.63 -14.18
CA ASP A 59 -8.48 12.70 -14.56
C ASP A 59 -7.74 13.81 -13.80
N GLU A 60 -8.41 14.95 -13.59
CA GLU A 60 -7.86 16.04 -12.78
C GLU A 60 -7.67 15.61 -11.30
N THR A 61 -8.61 14.85 -10.76
CA THR A 61 -8.45 14.29 -9.41
C THR A 61 -7.22 13.39 -9.34
N LEU A 62 -7.08 12.48 -10.30
CA LEU A 62 -5.95 11.54 -10.37
C LEU A 62 -4.63 12.29 -10.50
N LYS A 63 -4.55 13.28 -11.39
CA LYS A 63 -3.37 14.13 -11.55
C LYS A 63 -2.96 14.81 -10.24
N LEU A 64 -3.91 15.41 -9.53
CA LEU A 64 -3.65 16.07 -8.25
C LEU A 64 -3.22 15.10 -7.14
N LEU A 65 -3.76 13.87 -7.13
CA LEU A 65 -3.36 12.83 -6.19
C LEU A 65 -1.93 12.35 -6.48
N LEU A 66 -1.58 12.15 -7.73
CA LEU A 66 -0.21 11.79 -8.13
C LEU A 66 0.79 12.90 -7.77
N GLN A 67 0.43 14.16 -8.06
CA GLN A 67 1.24 15.31 -7.65
C GLN A 67 1.44 15.36 -6.13
N LEU A 68 0.39 15.08 -5.35
CA LEU A 68 0.52 15.01 -3.89
C LEU A 68 1.45 13.89 -3.45
N ALA A 69 1.42 12.75 -4.12
CA ALA A 69 2.33 11.63 -3.86
C ALA A 69 3.79 12.03 -4.11
N GLU A 70 4.05 12.73 -5.22
CA GLU A 70 5.38 13.26 -5.56
C GLU A 70 5.85 14.30 -4.52
N GLU A 71 5.04 15.30 -4.22
CA GLU A 71 5.32 16.32 -3.19
C GLU A 71 5.52 15.69 -1.79
N SER A 72 4.99 14.48 -1.58
CA SER A 72 5.14 13.72 -0.35
C SER A 72 6.40 12.85 -0.31
N GLY A 73 7.16 12.79 -1.41
CA GLY A 73 8.33 11.93 -1.52
C GLY A 73 7.99 10.45 -1.39
N LEU A 74 6.83 10.03 -1.97
CA LEU A 74 6.35 8.64 -1.82
C LEU A 74 7.37 7.64 -2.35
N ARG A 75 8.01 7.93 -3.49
CA ARG A 75 9.03 7.05 -4.09
C ARG A 75 10.20 6.82 -3.16
N ASP A 76 10.76 7.89 -2.61
CA ASP A 76 11.89 7.81 -1.67
C ASP A 76 11.52 7.02 -0.41
N ARG A 77 10.28 7.13 0.04
CA ARG A 77 9.76 6.36 1.18
C ARG A 77 9.63 4.87 0.87
N ILE A 78 9.18 4.53 -0.34
CA ILE A 78 9.12 3.14 -0.80
C ILE A 78 10.54 2.56 -0.85
N ASP A 79 11.47 3.25 -1.46
CA ASP A 79 12.86 2.80 -1.60
C ASP A 79 13.53 2.66 -0.21
N ALA A 80 13.27 3.59 0.72
CA ALA A 80 13.74 3.53 2.09
C ALA A 80 13.16 2.31 2.85
N MET A 81 11.88 1.97 2.63
CA MET A 81 11.27 0.78 3.21
C MET A 81 11.97 -0.50 2.73
N PHE A 82 12.26 -0.59 1.43
CA PHE A 82 12.95 -1.76 0.86
C PHE A 82 14.41 -1.88 1.33
N ARG A 83 15.07 -0.77 1.67
CA ARG A 83 16.41 -0.78 2.26
C ARG A 83 16.44 -1.14 3.75
N GLY A 84 15.28 -1.20 4.42
CA GLY A 84 15.20 -1.42 5.87
C GLY A 84 15.49 -0.17 6.71
N ASP A 85 15.37 1.02 6.13
CA ASP A 85 15.56 2.30 6.82
C ASP A 85 14.47 2.50 7.89
N LYS A 86 14.80 3.23 8.98
CA LYS A 86 13.86 3.50 10.09
C LYS A 86 12.84 4.58 9.71
N ILE A 87 11.93 4.24 8.78
CA ILE A 87 10.92 5.17 8.23
C ILE A 87 9.73 5.43 9.17
N ASN A 88 9.51 4.58 10.17
CA ASN A 88 8.58 4.87 11.26
C ASN A 88 9.26 5.83 12.24
N VAL A 89 9.06 7.13 12.01
CA VAL A 89 9.75 8.19 12.75
C VAL A 89 9.27 8.33 14.20
N SER A 90 8.05 7.92 14.52
CA SER A 90 7.49 7.99 15.87
C SER A 90 8.10 6.95 16.80
N GLU A 91 8.34 5.74 16.30
CA GLU A 91 8.91 4.64 17.07
C GLU A 91 10.39 4.38 16.75
N LYS A 92 10.97 5.13 15.80
CA LYS A 92 12.35 4.97 15.31
C LYS A 92 12.65 3.55 14.83
N ARG A 93 11.69 2.92 14.13
CA ARG A 93 11.77 1.54 13.64
C ARG A 93 11.72 1.47 12.12
N ALA A 94 12.30 0.42 11.58
CA ALA A 94 12.06 0.00 10.20
C ALA A 94 10.64 -0.56 10.04
N VAL A 95 10.14 -0.50 8.81
CA VAL A 95 8.86 -1.13 8.42
C VAL A 95 9.20 -2.32 7.54
N LEU A 96 9.20 -3.53 8.14
CA LEU A 96 9.75 -4.74 7.54
C LEU A 96 8.67 -5.64 6.90
N HIS A 97 7.58 -5.07 6.38
CA HIS A 97 6.54 -5.84 5.68
C HIS A 97 7.10 -6.61 4.46
N VAL A 98 8.13 -6.08 3.83
CA VAL A 98 8.84 -6.73 2.72
C VAL A 98 9.55 -8.01 3.16
N ALA A 99 10.12 -8.03 4.38
CA ALA A 99 10.79 -9.21 4.92
C ALA A 99 9.82 -10.34 5.23
N LEU A 100 8.60 -10.02 5.70
CA LEU A 100 7.55 -11.01 5.97
C LEU A 100 7.08 -11.74 4.70
N ARG A 101 7.34 -11.19 3.53
CA ARG A 101 6.93 -11.73 2.23
C ARG A 101 8.10 -12.16 1.36
N ALA A 102 9.31 -12.02 1.89
CA ALA A 102 10.52 -12.38 1.16
C ALA A 102 10.69 -13.90 1.06
N PRO A 103 11.18 -14.44 -0.06
CA PRO A 103 11.53 -15.84 -0.14
C PRO A 103 12.70 -16.18 0.81
N ARG A 104 12.83 -17.45 1.24
CA ARG A 104 13.84 -17.90 2.22
C ARG A 104 15.28 -17.53 1.87
N GLY A 105 15.61 -17.48 0.58
CA GLY A 105 16.94 -17.13 0.11
C GLY A 105 17.20 -15.63 -0.04
N ALA A 106 16.23 -14.76 0.26
CA ALA A 106 16.41 -13.32 0.16
C ALA A 106 17.26 -12.78 1.30
N SER A 107 17.85 -11.61 1.07
CA SER A 107 18.58 -10.86 2.10
C SER A 107 17.97 -9.47 2.25
N ILE A 108 17.41 -9.21 3.41
CA ILE A 108 16.90 -7.89 3.79
C ILE A 108 17.59 -7.51 5.09
N LEU A 109 18.41 -6.48 4.99
CA LEU A 109 19.24 -6.04 6.11
C LEU A 109 18.50 -5.03 6.98
N HIS A 110 18.55 -5.23 8.29
CA HIS A 110 18.15 -4.26 9.29
C HIS A 110 19.24 -4.17 10.36
N ASP A 111 19.76 -2.98 10.60
CA ASP A 111 20.91 -2.74 11.49
C ASP A 111 22.09 -3.71 11.22
N GLY A 112 22.34 -4.00 9.93
CA GLY A 112 23.44 -4.86 9.47
C GLY A 112 23.16 -6.37 9.53
N GLN A 113 22.01 -6.81 10.04
CA GLN A 113 21.63 -8.22 10.12
C GLN A 113 20.55 -8.58 9.10
N ASN A 114 20.69 -9.76 8.47
CA ASN A 114 19.65 -10.29 7.60
C ASN A 114 18.49 -10.84 8.45
N VAL A 115 17.33 -10.21 8.38
CA VAL A 115 16.13 -10.56 9.17
C VAL A 115 15.29 -11.69 8.56
N VAL A 116 15.52 -12.07 7.30
CA VAL A 116 14.71 -13.08 6.60
C VAL A 116 14.77 -14.46 7.27
N PRO A 117 15.92 -14.98 7.70
CA PRO A 117 15.98 -16.27 8.40
C PRO A 117 15.16 -16.31 9.68
N GLU A 118 15.15 -15.23 10.46
CA GLU A 118 14.37 -15.14 11.70
C GLU A 118 12.87 -15.14 11.41
N VAL A 119 12.43 -14.39 10.39
CA VAL A 119 11.03 -14.39 9.93
C VAL A 119 10.59 -15.81 9.59
N HIS A 120 11.36 -16.53 8.79
CA HIS A 120 11.01 -17.90 8.40
C HIS A 120 11.03 -18.88 9.56
N ALA A 121 11.92 -18.72 10.53
CA ALA A 121 11.92 -19.54 11.75
C ALA A 121 10.60 -19.37 12.54
N VAL A 122 10.06 -18.16 12.61
CA VAL A 122 8.74 -17.90 13.24
C VAL A 122 7.61 -18.50 12.41
N LEU A 123 7.62 -18.34 11.09
CA LEU A 123 6.61 -18.90 10.20
C LEU A 123 6.56 -20.45 10.29
N ASP A 124 7.73 -21.11 10.38
CA ASP A 124 7.80 -22.56 10.54
C ASP A 124 7.19 -23.03 11.87
N LYS A 125 7.43 -22.30 12.97
CA LYS A 125 6.79 -22.56 14.26
C LYS A 125 5.26 -22.41 14.19
N MET A 126 4.79 -21.38 13.48
CA MET A 126 3.35 -21.15 13.28
C MET A 126 2.72 -22.27 12.46
N ALA A 127 3.38 -22.71 11.37
CA ALA A 127 2.92 -23.81 10.54
C ALA A 127 2.84 -25.12 11.35
N ALA A 128 3.90 -25.49 12.06
CA ALA A 128 3.93 -26.68 12.90
C ALA A 128 2.84 -26.66 14.01
N PHE A 129 2.55 -25.49 14.58
CA PHE A 129 1.46 -25.34 15.55
C PHE A 129 0.10 -25.55 14.88
N ALA A 130 -0.14 -24.93 13.72
CA ALA A 130 -1.39 -25.08 12.99
C ALA A 130 -1.65 -26.55 12.57
N ASP A 131 -0.60 -27.26 12.12
CA ASP A 131 -0.71 -28.67 11.74
C ASP A 131 -1.06 -29.57 12.91
N ARG A 132 -0.48 -29.32 14.10
CA ARG A 132 -0.87 -30.04 15.32
C ARG A 132 -2.35 -29.83 15.66
N LEU A 133 -2.81 -28.58 15.65
CA LEU A 133 -4.22 -28.28 15.94
C LEU A 133 -5.17 -28.97 14.96
N ARG A 134 -4.87 -28.92 13.67
CA ARG A 134 -5.69 -29.60 12.64
C ARG A 134 -5.69 -31.11 12.82
N GLY A 135 -4.55 -31.72 13.16
CA GLY A 135 -4.42 -33.14 13.42
C GLY A 135 -5.17 -33.60 14.69
N GLU A 136 -5.17 -32.77 15.73
CA GLU A 136 -5.86 -33.07 17.00
C GLU A 136 -7.38 -32.89 16.89
N ILE A 137 -7.84 -31.82 16.23
CA ILE A 137 -9.28 -31.57 15.98
C ILE A 137 -9.88 -32.69 15.12
N GLY A 138 -9.17 -33.19 14.11
CA GLY A 138 -9.60 -34.31 13.28
C GLY A 138 -9.76 -35.61 14.04
N ARG A 139 -9.12 -35.81 15.19
CA ARG A 139 -9.24 -36.97 16.05
C ARG A 139 -10.40 -36.90 17.07
N ALA A 140 -10.84 -35.68 17.39
CA ALA A 140 -11.92 -35.47 18.37
C ALA A 140 -13.33 -35.72 17.80
N HIS A 141 -13.46 -35.94 16.49
CA HIS A 141 -14.73 -36.18 15.79
C HIS A 141 -14.85 -37.60 15.19
N VAL A 142 -14.05 -38.57 15.65
CA VAL A 142 -14.15 -39.98 15.27
C VAL A 142 -14.67 -40.81 16.44
#